data_9df55ca6091460591237e631b61ebb07
#
_entry.id   9df55ca6091460591237e631b61ebb07
#
_cell.length_a   1.000
_cell.length_b   1.000
_cell.length_c   1.000
_cell.angle_alpha   90.00
_cell.angle_beta   90.00
_cell.angle_gamma   90.00
#
_symmetry.space_group_name_H-M   'P 1'
#
loop_
_entity.id
_entity.type
_entity.pdbx_description
1 polymer ?
#
loop_
_entity_poly.entity_id
_entity_poly.type
_entity_poly.pdbx_seq_one_letter_code
_entity_poly.pdbx_strand_id
1 'polypeptide(L)'
;MTPTSHAEVAGWPAVAFPGGRIIPDWGVVTTPQAQEALRAVVEAFIGPKWDGLDETESRIHGIVLSSYALSGHAPETADVAAAAGLGIGEAGSVLRRLSARDLLILDIAGRIRGAYPFTEGPTEHHVEAGGFGAGAMCAIDALGVGAMLERDVTIRSACRQCARPLAIHTRSQGRALDQVEPSGIVVWSGHRYAASCAASSLCILQAFFCDDVHLETWRASGSVAAEEGVRLSLSEALEVGRAIFGPMRMEWPS
;
A
#
# COMPACT_ATOMS: atom_id res chain seq x y z
N MET A 1 -8.15 32.46 30.40
CA MET A 1 -7.66 31.10 30.45
C MET A 1 -7.57 30.65 29.00
N THR A 2 -6.39 30.70 28.42
CA THR A 2 -6.06 30.23 27.08
C THR A 2 -6.07 28.71 27.08
N PRO A 3 -6.70 28.02 26.11
CA PRO A 3 -6.61 26.56 26.03
C PRO A 3 -5.16 26.19 25.65
N THR A 4 -4.59 25.37 26.49
CA THR A 4 -3.26 24.79 26.33
C THR A 4 -3.24 23.99 25.02
N SER A 5 -2.39 24.38 24.11
CA SER A 5 -1.96 23.65 22.92
C SER A 5 -1.67 22.21 23.33
N HIS A 6 -2.43 21.26 22.79
CA HIS A 6 -2.15 19.85 22.92
C HIS A 6 -0.80 19.57 22.25
N ALA A 7 0.11 19.03 23.04
CA ALA A 7 1.44 18.67 22.61
C ALA A 7 1.37 17.90 21.27
N GLU A 8 2.00 18.46 20.25
CA GLU A 8 2.50 17.69 19.13
C GLU A 8 3.26 16.53 19.73
N VAL A 9 2.84 15.31 19.45
CA VAL A 9 3.64 14.13 19.73
C VAL A 9 4.82 14.25 18.76
N ALA A 10 5.91 14.81 19.29
CA ALA A 10 7.09 15.14 18.53
C ALA A 10 7.62 13.88 17.85
N GLY A 11 7.60 13.85 16.52
CA GLY A 11 8.26 12.81 15.72
C GLY A 11 7.40 11.99 14.77
N TRP A 12 6.07 12.16 14.76
CA TRP A 12 5.26 11.44 13.77
C TRP A 12 5.14 12.25 12.48
N PRO A 13 5.49 11.66 11.30
CA PRO A 13 5.25 12.33 10.03
C PRO A 13 3.74 12.50 9.82
N ALA A 14 3.34 13.65 9.29
CA ALA A 14 1.96 13.85 8.88
C ALA A 14 1.72 13.19 7.51
N VAL A 15 0.60 12.51 7.34
CA VAL A 15 0.13 12.08 6.01
C VAL A 15 -0.87 13.11 5.53
N ALA A 16 -0.50 13.83 4.48
CA ALA A 16 -1.38 14.80 3.87
C ALA A 16 -2.32 14.09 2.87
N PHE A 17 -3.62 14.12 3.16
CA PHE A 17 -4.67 13.77 2.19
C PHE A 17 -5.34 15.05 1.70
N PRO A 18 -4.97 15.59 0.52
CA PRO A 18 -5.61 16.80 0.01
C PRO A 18 -7.11 16.65 -0.10
N GLY A 19 -7.87 17.40 0.73
CA GLY A 19 -9.31 17.43 0.70
C GLY A 19 -10.03 16.12 1.10
N GLY A 20 -9.39 15.23 1.87
CA GLY A 20 -9.97 13.95 2.31
C GLY A 20 -10.17 12.92 1.19
N ARG A 21 -9.56 13.14 0.02
CA ARG A 21 -9.65 12.28 -1.15
C ARG A 21 -8.29 11.69 -1.48
N ILE A 22 -8.23 10.37 -1.57
CA ILE A 22 -7.08 9.67 -2.14
C ILE A 22 -7.34 9.59 -3.65
N ILE A 23 -6.76 10.52 -4.40
CA ILE A 23 -6.89 10.56 -5.85
C ILE A 23 -5.59 10.03 -6.44
N PRO A 24 -5.62 8.92 -7.21
CA PRO A 24 -4.44 8.45 -7.92
C PRO A 24 -3.91 9.51 -8.89
N ASP A 25 -2.59 9.62 -8.97
CA ASP A 25 -1.93 10.50 -9.93
C ASP A 25 -1.88 9.83 -11.32
N TRP A 26 -2.87 10.10 -12.14
CA TRP A 26 -2.94 9.61 -13.51
C TRP A 26 -1.81 10.11 -14.41
N GLY A 27 -1.14 11.19 -14.04
CA GLY A 27 -0.04 11.76 -14.81
C GLY A 27 1.22 10.91 -14.83
N VAL A 28 1.34 9.94 -13.91
CA VAL A 28 2.54 9.08 -13.82
C VAL A 28 2.40 7.76 -14.59
N VAL A 29 1.21 7.37 -15.03
CA VAL A 29 0.98 6.15 -15.84
C VAL A 29 1.05 6.50 -17.32
N THR A 30 2.08 6.00 -18.00
CA THR A 30 2.43 6.44 -19.35
C THR A 30 2.03 5.47 -20.45
N THR A 31 1.79 4.19 -20.13
CA THR A 31 1.42 3.16 -21.11
C THR A 31 -0.05 2.75 -21.00
N PRO A 32 -0.65 2.22 -22.09
CA PRO A 32 -2.01 1.70 -22.04
C PRO A 32 -2.21 0.61 -20.99
N GLN A 33 -1.22 -0.27 -20.80
CA GLN A 33 -1.25 -1.36 -19.82
C GLN A 33 -1.27 -0.80 -18.37
N ALA A 34 -0.40 0.15 -18.06
CA ALA A 34 -0.39 0.79 -16.74
C ALA A 34 -1.70 1.55 -16.48
N GLN A 35 -2.23 2.24 -17.49
CA GLN A 35 -3.52 2.95 -17.38
C GLN A 35 -4.70 1.99 -17.19
N GLU A 36 -4.70 0.84 -17.88
CA GLU A 36 -5.72 -0.20 -17.72
C GLU A 36 -5.67 -0.79 -16.31
N ALA A 37 -4.48 -1.17 -15.82
CA ALA A 37 -4.31 -1.72 -14.48
C ALA A 37 -4.74 -0.72 -13.40
N LEU A 38 -4.33 0.55 -13.51
CA LEU A 38 -4.76 1.59 -12.57
C LEU A 38 -6.28 1.80 -12.61
N ARG A 39 -6.88 1.85 -13.80
CA ARG A 39 -8.33 2.01 -13.96
C ARG A 39 -9.08 0.87 -13.27
N ALA A 40 -8.67 -0.38 -13.47
CA ALA A 40 -9.30 -1.54 -12.85
C ALA A 40 -9.27 -1.46 -11.32
N VAL A 41 -8.14 -1.08 -10.73
CA VAL A 41 -8.01 -0.90 -9.26
C VAL A 41 -8.88 0.26 -8.77
N VAL A 42 -8.90 1.38 -9.50
CA VAL A 42 -9.71 2.56 -9.13
C VAL A 42 -11.20 2.25 -9.19
N GLU A 43 -11.67 1.62 -10.26
CA GLU A 43 -13.09 1.30 -10.44
C GLU A 43 -13.58 0.22 -9.46
N ALA A 44 -12.76 -0.80 -9.21
CA ALA A 44 -13.13 -1.90 -8.34
C ALA A 44 -13.03 -1.56 -6.86
N PHE A 45 -12.06 -0.75 -6.45
CA PHE A 45 -11.66 -0.61 -5.06
C PHE A 45 -11.52 0.85 -4.61
N ILE A 46 -10.56 1.63 -5.14
CA ILE A 46 -10.20 2.94 -4.60
C ILE A 46 -11.38 3.91 -4.68
N GLY A 47 -11.97 4.09 -5.86
CA GLY A 47 -13.06 5.03 -6.09
C GLY A 47 -14.26 4.78 -5.16
N PRO A 48 -14.83 3.57 -5.13
CA PRO A 48 -15.99 3.28 -4.29
C PRO A 48 -15.72 3.32 -2.78
N LYS A 49 -14.49 3.07 -2.34
CA LYS A 49 -14.18 2.84 -0.92
C LYS A 49 -13.46 4.00 -0.24
N TRP A 50 -12.53 4.66 -0.95
CA TRP A 50 -11.62 5.63 -0.34
C TRP A 50 -12.08 7.09 -0.49
N ASP A 51 -13.12 7.36 -1.26
CA ASP A 51 -13.63 8.72 -1.44
C ASP A 51 -14.47 9.20 -0.23
N GLY A 52 -14.35 10.48 0.14
CA GLY A 52 -15.18 11.11 1.15
C GLY A 52 -14.86 10.72 2.60
N LEU A 53 -13.57 10.61 2.96
CA LEU A 53 -13.14 10.52 4.36
C LEU A 53 -13.45 11.85 5.09
N ASP A 54 -14.00 11.76 6.30
CA ASP A 54 -14.08 12.91 7.16
C ASP A 54 -12.70 13.28 7.74
N GLU A 55 -12.60 14.45 8.38
CA GLU A 55 -11.33 14.94 8.93
C GLU A 55 -10.74 14.01 9.99
N THR A 56 -11.59 13.40 10.82
CA THR A 56 -11.17 12.48 11.88
C THR A 56 -10.70 11.14 11.28
N GLU A 57 -11.42 10.63 10.27
CA GLU A 57 -11.04 9.43 9.52
C GLU A 57 -9.68 9.64 8.81
N SER A 58 -9.52 10.77 8.12
CA SER A 58 -8.26 11.12 7.45
C SER A 58 -7.10 11.21 8.43
N ARG A 59 -7.30 11.89 9.59
CA ARG A 59 -6.29 12.02 10.63
C ARG A 59 -5.89 10.68 11.23
N ILE A 60 -6.85 9.83 11.60
CA ILE A 60 -6.56 8.51 12.18
C ILE A 60 -5.88 7.60 11.15
N HIS A 61 -6.32 7.60 9.89
CA HIS A 61 -5.66 6.86 8.83
C HIS A 61 -4.20 7.32 8.66
N GLY A 62 -3.96 8.63 8.66
CA GLY A 62 -2.63 9.22 8.62
C GLY A 62 -1.74 8.77 9.78
N ILE A 63 -2.26 8.75 11.03
CA ILE A 63 -1.54 8.26 12.21
C ILE A 63 -1.13 6.79 12.04
N VAL A 64 -2.03 5.94 11.55
CA VAL A 64 -1.73 4.51 11.31
C VAL A 64 -0.61 4.35 10.27
N LEU A 65 -0.71 5.05 9.14
CA LEU A 65 0.32 5.00 8.10
C LEU A 65 1.67 5.54 8.59
N SER A 66 1.65 6.60 9.42
CA SER A 66 2.85 7.17 10.02
C SER A 66 3.55 6.19 10.95
N SER A 67 2.81 5.39 11.73
CA SER A 67 3.39 4.34 12.56
C SER A 67 4.15 3.32 11.73
N TYR A 68 3.53 2.83 10.65
CA TYR A 68 4.21 1.93 9.73
C TYR A 68 5.49 2.54 9.14
N ALA A 69 5.43 3.80 8.70
CA ALA A 69 6.57 4.48 8.11
C ALA A 69 7.74 4.70 9.08
N LEU A 70 7.46 4.85 10.37
CA LEU A 70 8.46 5.05 11.43
C LEU A 70 9.03 3.73 11.96
N SER A 71 8.16 2.77 12.26
CA SER A 71 8.52 1.55 13.00
C SER A 71 8.44 0.27 12.16
N GLY A 72 7.79 0.32 10.99
CA GLY A 72 7.45 -0.87 10.20
C GLY A 72 6.23 -1.62 10.74
N HIS A 73 5.57 -1.11 11.79
CA HIS A 73 4.51 -1.81 12.50
C HIS A 73 3.25 -0.98 12.71
N ALA A 74 2.12 -1.69 12.87
CA ALA A 74 0.84 -1.08 13.24
C ALA A 74 0.90 -0.50 14.66
N PRO A 75 0.25 0.66 14.92
CA PRO A 75 0.08 1.17 16.26
C PRO A 75 -1.01 0.42 17.02
N GLU A 76 -0.92 0.40 18.34
CA GLU A 76 -2.03 -0.02 19.18
C GLU A 76 -3.15 1.04 19.18
N THR A 77 -4.41 0.62 19.40
CA THR A 77 -5.55 1.56 19.45
C THR A 77 -5.36 2.68 20.48
N ALA A 78 -4.69 2.39 21.58
CA ALA A 78 -4.39 3.40 22.62
C ALA A 78 -3.43 4.48 22.11
N ASP A 79 -2.42 4.10 21.32
CA ASP A 79 -1.47 5.05 20.72
C ASP A 79 -2.14 5.93 19.67
N VAL A 80 -3.02 5.32 18.84
CA VAL A 80 -3.86 6.05 17.87
C VAL A 80 -4.74 7.07 18.59
N ALA A 81 -5.40 6.66 19.69
CA ALA A 81 -6.27 7.54 20.47
C ALA A 81 -5.48 8.73 21.07
N ALA A 82 -4.32 8.44 21.66
CA ALA A 82 -3.45 9.47 22.25
C ALA A 82 -2.97 10.47 21.18
N ALA A 83 -2.48 9.96 20.04
CA ALA A 83 -2.00 10.80 18.92
C ALA A 83 -3.13 11.63 18.27
N ALA A 84 -4.35 11.10 18.25
CA ALA A 84 -5.52 11.80 17.71
C ALA A 84 -6.19 12.73 18.72
N GLY A 85 -5.81 12.72 20.02
CA GLY A 85 -6.48 13.48 21.08
C GLY A 85 -7.92 13.00 21.35
N LEU A 86 -8.19 11.69 21.18
CA LEU A 86 -9.51 11.08 21.31
C LEU A 86 -9.54 10.08 22.47
N GLY A 87 -10.75 9.71 22.90
CA GLY A 87 -10.94 8.56 23.78
C GLY A 87 -10.69 7.24 23.03
N ILE A 88 -10.18 6.20 23.73
CA ILE A 88 -9.86 4.87 23.13
C ILE A 88 -11.09 4.28 22.42
N GLY A 89 -12.29 4.39 23.03
CA GLY A 89 -13.53 3.90 22.43
C GLY A 89 -13.93 4.63 21.15
N GLU A 90 -13.67 5.94 21.10
CA GLU A 90 -13.91 6.77 19.92
C GLU A 90 -12.94 6.43 18.79
N ALA A 91 -11.64 6.37 19.07
CA ALA A 91 -10.62 5.94 18.12
C ALA A 91 -10.93 4.54 17.56
N GLY A 92 -11.28 3.58 18.42
CA GLY A 92 -11.72 2.26 18.00
C GLY A 92 -12.96 2.26 17.10
N SER A 93 -13.88 3.20 17.30
CA SER A 93 -15.05 3.36 16.43
C SER A 93 -14.68 3.89 15.06
N VAL A 94 -13.74 4.85 14.98
CA VAL A 94 -13.21 5.36 13.71
C VAL A 94 -12.42 4.27 12.96
N LEU A 95 -11.57 3.52 13.66
CA LEU A 95 -10.83 2.40 13.05
C LEU A 95 -11.78 1.36 12.43
N ARG A 96 -12.90 1.04 13.09
CA ARG A 96 -13.92 0.14 12.51
C ARG A 96 -14.59 0.75 11.25
N ARG A 97 -14.86 2.06 11.22
CA ARG A 97 -15.38 2.71 10.00
C ARG A 97 -14.39 2.66 8.85
N LEU A 98 -13.11 2.95 9.12
CA LEU A 98 -12.04 2.83 8.12
C LEU A 98 -11.89 1.39 7.62
N SER A 99 -12.01 0.40 8.51
CA SER A 99 -12.01 -1.03 8.12
C SER A 99 -13.21 -1.42 7.28
N ALA A 100 -14.42 -0.90 7.58
CA ALA A 100 -15.61 -1.12 6.75
C ALA A 100 -15.48 -0.50 5.34
N ARG A 101 -14.61 0.49 5.19
CA ARG A 101 -14.23 1.11 3.91
C ARG A 101 -13.00 0.44 3.27
N ASP A 102 -12.53 -0.66 3.86
CA ASP A 102 -11.36 -1.42 3.38
C ASP A 102 -10.09 -0.53 3.23
N LEU A 103 -9.91 0.47 4.10
CA LEU A 103 -8.71 1.31 4.17
C LEU A 103 -7.65 0.68 5.09
N LEU A 104 -8.11 -0.13 6.04
CA LEU A 104 -7.26 -0.90 6.94
C LEU A 104 -7.95 -2.22 7.30
N ILE A 105 -7.17 -3.15 7.83
CA ILE A 105 -7.61 -4.48 8.21
C ILE A 105 -7.53 -4.58 9.73
N LEU A 106 -8.64 -4.99 10.35
CA LEU A 106 -8.70 -5.31 11.78
C LEU A 106 -8.86 -6.83 11.98
N ASP A 107 -8.23 -7.36 13.03
CA ASP A 107 -8.53 -8.72 13.50
C ASP A 107 -9.82 -8.74 14.34
N ILE A 108 -10.22 -9.94 14.77
CA ILE A 108 -11.43 -10.14 15.60
C ILE A 108 -11.36 -9.43 16.96
N ALA A 109 -10.18 -9.11 17.44
CA ALA A 109 -9.96 -8.35 18.67
C ALA A 109 -9.92 -6.83 18.42
N GLY A 110 -10.08 -6.37 17.16
CA GLY A 110 -10.03 -4.98 16.77
C GLY A 110 -8.62 -4.40 16.63
N ARG A 111 -7.58 -5.22 16.63
CA ARG A 111 -6.19 -4.79 16.43
C ARG A 111 -5.92 -4.59 14.94
N ILE A 112 -5.16 -3.57 14.61
CA ILE A 112 -4.76 -3.27 13.23
C ILE A 112 -3.82 -4.36 12.74
N ARG A 113 -4.17 -4.98 11.60
CA ARG A 113 -3.37 -6.02 10.93
C ARG A 113 -2.80 -5.55 9.60
N GLY A 114 -3.21 -4.39 9.14
CA GLY A 114 -2.70 -3.76 7.93
C GLY A 114 -3.42 -2.46 7.63
N ALA A 115 -2.74 -1.60 6.88
CA ALA A 115 -3.28 -0.39 6.25
C ALA A 115 -2.51 -0.20 4.95
N TYR A 116 -3.21 -0.17 3.80
CA TYR A 116 -2.53 -0.13 2.51
C TYR A 116 -1.50 1.02 2.43
N PRO A 117 -0.26 0.72 2.01
CA PRO A 117 0.25 -0.52 1.40
C PRO A 117 0.77 -1.61 2.37
N PHE A 118 0.71 -1.44 3.69
CA PHE A 118 1.41 -2.24 4.70
C PHE A 118 0.57 -3.36 5.30
N THR A 119 1.23 -4.46 5.75
CA THR A 119 0.59 -5.59 6.41
C THR A 119 1.44 -6.16 7.56
N GLU A 120 0.75 -6.60 8.64
CA GLU A 120 1.29 -7.44 9.72
C GLU A 120 1.07 -8.95 9.43
N GLY A 121 0.33 -9.25 8.37
CA GLY A 121 0.07 -10.63 7.95
C GLY A 121 1.25 -11.26 7.25
N PRO A 122 1.23 -12.59 7.06
CA PRO A 122 2.20 -13.26 6.21
C PRO A 122 2.20 -12.66 4.80
N THR A 123 3.38 -12.29 4.32
CA THR A 123 3.58 -11.77 2.98
C THR A 123 4.92 -12.19 2.43
N GLU A 124 5.01 -12.33 1.11
CA GLU A 124 6.26 -12.53 0.39
C GLU A 124 6.95 -11.21 0.03
N HIS A 125 6.28 -10.06 0.28
CA HIS A 125 6.74 -8.73 -0.11
C HIS A 125 7.24 -7.94 1.11
N HIS A 126 8.54 -7.72 1.18
CA HIS A 126 9.18 -6.94 2.24
C HIS A 126 9.85 -5.71 1.65
N VAL A 127 9.62 -4.54 2.25
CA VAL A 127 10.19 -3.26 1.80
C VAL A 127 11.08 -2.70 2.89
N GLU A 128 12.30 -2.35 2.54
CA GLU A 128 13.34 -1.84 3.44
C GLU A 128 13.86 -0.48 2.95
N ALA A 129 14.09 0.48 3.86
CA ALA A 129 14.69 1.78 3.57
C ALA A 129 15.33 2.38 4.82
N GLY A 130 16.65 2.53 4.85
CA GLY A 130 17.35 3.33 5.87
C GLY A 130 16.98 3.01 7.33
N GLY A 131 16.89 1.72 7.71
CA GLY A 131 16.50 1.29 9.06
C GLY A 131 15.00 1.04 9.24
N PHE A 132 14.19 1.33 8.23
CA PHE A 132 12.78 0.96 8.14
C PHE A 132 12.64 -0.41 7.49
N GLY A 133 11.68 -1.21 7.92
CA GLY A 133 11.31 -2.47 7.28
C GLY A 133 9.85 -2.82 7.58
N ALA A 134 9.06 -3.09 6.53
CA ALA A 134 7.66 -3.48 6.66
C ALA A 134 7.25 -4.51 5.61
N GLY A 135 6.22 -5.31 5.92
CA GLY A 135 5.52 -6.12 4.94
C GLY A 135 4.59 -5.28 4.06
N ALA A 136 4.53 -5.57 2.75
CA ALA A 136 3.54 -4.99 1.85
C ALA A 136 2.48 -6.04 1.47
N MET A 137 1.25 -5.60 1.17
CA MET A 137 0.14 -6.52 0.92
C MET A 137 0.25 -7.21 -0.45
N CYS A 138 0.87 -6.55 -1.44
CA CYS A 138 1.04 -7.10 -2.79
C CYS A 138 2.24 -6.47 -3.53
N ALA A 139 2.49 -6.92 -4.76
CA ALA A 139 3.56 -6.41 -5.61
C ALA A 139 3.41 -4.91 -5.92
N ILE A 140 2.19 -4.45 -6.24
CA ILE A 140 1.91 -3.03 -6.54
C ILE A 140 2.09 -2.18 -5.28
N ASP A 141 1.59 -2.66 -4.13
CA ASP A 141 1.77 -2.00 -2.84
C ASP A 141 3.26 -1.83 -2.51
N ALA A 142 4.05 -2.91 -2.64
CA ALA A 142 5.49 -2.87 -2.40
C ALA A 142 6.21 -1.82 -3.27
N LEU A 143 5.84 -1.75 -4.57
CA LEU A 143 6.41 -0.79 -5.51
C LEU A 143 6.01 0.66 -5.21
N GLY A 144 4.86 0.88 -4.58
CA GLY A 144 4.36 2.21 -4.23
C GLY A 144 4.98 2.83 -2.98
N VAL A 145 5.51 2.00 -2.05
CA VAL A 145 6.05 2.46 -0.75
C VAL A 145 7.14 3.53 -0.92
N GLY A 146 8.07 3.34 -1.85
CA GLY A 146 9.17 4.30 -2.04
C GLY A 146 8.70 5.71 -2.37
N ALA A 147 7.71 5.83 -3.26
CA ALA A 147 7.12 7.13 -3.63
C ALA A 147 6.31 7.75 -2.49
N MET A 148 5.60 6.93 -1.71
CA MET A 148 4.86 7.36 -0.51
C MET A 148 5.80 7.93 0.56
N LEU A 149 6.93 7.26 0.80
CA LEU A 149 7.90 7.66 1.82
C LEU A 149 8.91 8.72 1.31
N GLU A 150 8.88 9.05 0.02
CA GLU A 150 9.90 9.88 -0.66
C GLU A 150 11.33 9.38 -0.41
N ARG A 151 11.53 8.05 -0.44
CA ARG A 151 12.80 7.36 -0.18
C ARG A 151 13.07 6.28 -1.21
N ASP A 152 14.35 6.03 -1.44
CA ASP A 152 14.79 4.84 -2.17
C ASP A 152 14.58 3.62 -1.28
N VAL A 153 14.00 2.55 -1.85
CA VAL A 153 13.67 1.33 -1.13
C VAL A 153 14.30 0.12 -1.80
N THR A 154 14.53 -0.91 -0.99
CA THR A 154 14.80 -2.27 -1.44
C THR A 154 13.58 -3.12 -1.21
N ILE A 155 13.06 -3.74 -2.25
CA ILE A 155 11.94 -4.69 -2.17
C ILE A 155 12.52 -6.09 -2.29
N ARG A 156 12.29 -6.92 -1.28
CA ARG A 156 12.56 -8.35 -1.30
C ARG A 156 11.25 -9.10 -1.46
N SER A 157 11.21 -10.01 -2.43
CA SER A 157 10.00 -10.77 -2.71
C SER A 157 10.34 -12.16 -3.25
N ALA A 158 9.33 -12.86 -3.74
CA ALA A 158 9.51 -14.16 -4.38
C ALA A 158 8.67 -14.26 -5.65
N CYS A 159 9.14 -15.02 -6.62
CA CYS A 159 8.36 -15.36 -7.80
C CYS A 159 7.17 -16.22 -7.41
N ARG A 160 5.96 -15.83 -7.76
CA ARG A 160 4.73 -16.57 -7.45
C ARG A 160 4.73 -17.99 -8.03
N GLN A 161 5.42 -18.22 -9.17
CA GLN A 161 5.44 -19.52 -9.83
C GLN A 161 6.48 -20.49 -9.22
N CYS A 162 7.69 -20.01 -8.92
CA CYS A 162 8.80 -20.89 -8.56
C CYS A 162 9.44 -20.61 -7.20
N ALA A 163 8.92 -19.61 -6.47
CA ALA A 163 9.42 -19.14 -5.18
C ALA A 163 10.88 -18.65 -5.19
N ARG A 164 11.49 -18.43 -6.38
CA ARG A 164 12.83 -17.84 -6.48
C ARG A 164 12.83 -16.47 -5.84
N PRO A 165 13.81 -16.14 -4.98
CA PRO A 165 13.95 -14.81 -4.41
C PRO A 165 14.14 -13.75 -5.50
N LEU A 166 13.49 -12.59 -5.30
CA LEU A 166 13.55 -11.41 -6.14
C LEU A 166 14.04 -10.21 -5.31
N ALA A 167 14.89 -9.39 -5.90
CA ALA A 167 15.36 -8.14 -5.30
C ALA A 167 15.16 -6.98 -6.28
N ILE A 168 14.52 -5.90 -5.82
CA ILE A 168 14.25 -4.72 -6.62
C ILE A 168 14.72 -3.52 -5.80
N HIS A 169 15.65 -2.76 -6.35
CA HIS A 169 16.12 -1.50 -5.76
C HIS A 169 15.55 -0.34 -6.56
N THR A 170 15.09 0.68 -5.85
CA THR A 170 14.61 1.91 -6.46
C THR A 170 15.62 3.04 -6.25
N ARG A 171 15.49 4.09 -7.05
CA ARG A 171 16.24 5.35 -6.96
C ARG A 171 15.31 6.53 -7.18
N SER A 172 15.82 7.74 -6.94
CA SER A 172 15.07 8.99 -7.13
C SER A 172 13.83 9.06 -6.24
N GLN A 173 13.97 8.68 -4.95
CA GLN A 173 12.88 8.68 -3.98
C GLN A 173 11.76 7.69 -4.38
N GLY A 174 12.16 6.47 -4.74
CA GLY A 174 11.22 5.42 -5.12
C GLY A 174 10.54 5.63 -6.49
N ARG A 175 11.01 6.60 -7.30
CA ARG A 175 10.34 6.96 -8.56
C ARG A 175 10.89 6.25 -9.79
N ALA A 176 12.03 5.59 -9.68
CA ALA A 176 12.66 4.86 -10.77
C ALA A 176 13.29 3.56 -10.27
N LEU A 177 13.39 2.58 -11.15
CA LEU A 177 14.14 1.36 -10.88
C LEU A 177 15.65 1.65 -10.94
N ASP A 178 16.42 0.94 -10.12
CA ASP A 178 17.88 0.94 -10.13
C ASP A 178 18.40 -0.45 -10.47
N GLN A 179 18.57 -1.32 -9.48
CA GLN A 179 19.02 -2.70 -9.67
C GLN A 179 17.84 -3.66 -9.51
N VAL A 180 17.75 -4.66 -10.38
CA VAL A 180 16.67 -5.65 -10.41
C VAL A 180 17.25 -7.04 -10.62
N GLU A 181 16.96 -7.97 -9.73
CA GLU A 181 17.42 -9.34 -9.79
C GLU A 181 16.26 -10.33 -9.58
N PRO A 182 15.98 -11.19 -10.56
CA PRO A 182 16.51 -11.23 -11.94
C PRO A 182 16.01 -10.04 -12.78
N SER A 183 16.72 -9.73 -13.87
CA SER A 183 16.41 -8.56 -14.71
C SER A 183 15.10 -8.63 -15.49
N GLY A 184 14.53 -9.84 -15.63
CA GLY A 184 13.32 -10.09 -16.42
C GLY A 184 12.00 -9.98 -15.64
N ILE A 185 11.99 -9.48 -14.41
CA ILE A 185 10.78 -9.44 -13.56
C ILE A 185 9.62 -8.76 -14.27
N VAL A 186 8.49 -9.45 -14.24
CA VAL A 186 7.17 -8.94 -14.67
C VAL A 186 6.17 -9.04 -13.51
N VAL A 187 5.07 -8.29 -13.62
CA VAL A 187 4.00 -8.25 -12.62
C VAL A 187 2.68 -8.64 -13.29
N TRP A 188 1.92 -9.51 -12.64
CA TRP A 188 0.51 -9.69 -12.94
C TRP A 188 -0.32 -8.78 -12.05
N SER A 189 -1.16 -7.96 -12.64
CA SER A 189 -2.15 -7.13 -11.97
C SER A 189 -3.55 -7.68 -12.23
N GLY A 190 -4.01 -8.59 -11.35
CA GLY A 190 -5.35 -9.12 -11.43
C GLY A 190 -6.40 -8.10 -10.96
N HIS A 191 -7.64 -8.22 -11.47
CA HIS A 191 -8.67 -7.19 -11.29
C HIS A 191 -9.81 -7.58 -10.35
N ARG A 192 -9.85 -8.81 -9.84
CA ARG A 192 -10.98 -9.28 -9.06
C ARG A 192 -10.97 -8.73 -7.64
N TYR A 193 -11.92 -7.85 -7.34
CA TYR A 193 -12.24 -7.39 -5.99
C TYR A 193 -13.48 -8.13 -5.47
N ALA A 194 -13.40 -8.76 -4.30
CA ALA A 194 -14.49 -9.53 -3.73
C ALA A 194 -14.50 -9.44 -2.20
N ALA A 195 -15.62 -9.83 -1.59
CA ALA A 195 -15.80 -9.92 -0.14
C ALA A 195 -15.51 -8.62 0.63
N SER A 196 -15.53 -7.46 -0.03
CA SER A 196 -15.22 -6.15 0.54
C SER A 196 -13.84 -6.06 1.21
N CYS A 197 -12.86 -6.87 0.72
CA CYS A 197 -11.50 -6.91 1.24
C CYS A 197 -10.49 -7.10 0.09
N ALA A 198 -9.76 -6.05 -0.27
CA ALA A 198 -8.77 -6.11 -1.33
C ALA A 198 -7.59 -7.01 -0.94
N ALA A 199 -7.17 -7.00 0.32
CA ALA A 199 -6.06 -7.83 0.78
C ALA A 199 -6.29 -9.33 0.54
N SER A 200 -7.53 -9.82 0.65
CA SER A 200 -7.89 -11.24 0.44
C SER A 200 -8.42 -11.56 -0.95
N SER A 201 -8.57 -10.58 -1.83
CA SER A 201 -9.13 -10.79 -3.16
C SER A 201 -8.29 -10.17 -4.28
N LEU A 202 -8.10 -8.86 -4.28
CA LEU A 202 -7.34 -8.12 -5.29
C LEU A 202 -5.82 -8.29 -5.09
N CYS A 203 -5.32 -8.06 -3.87
CA CYS A 203 -3.88 -8.09 -3.59
C CYS A 203 -3.26 -9.47 -3.81
N ILE A 204 -3.97 -10.55 -3.51
CA ILE A 204 -3.49 -11.92 -3.76
C ILE A 204 -3.28 -12.22 -5.25
N LEU A 205 -3.83 -11.41 -6.14
CA LEU A 205 -3.70 -11.50 -7.60
C LEU A 205 -2.65 -10.55 -8.18
N GLN A 206 -2.01 -9.74 -7.34
CA GLN A 206 -0.98 -8.79 -7.77
C GLN A 206 0.38 -9.31 -7.32
N ALA A 207 1.09 -9.99 -8.23
CA ALA A 207 2.26 -10.78 -7.89
C ALA A 207 3.42 -10.57 -8.87
N PHE A 208 4.65 -10.76 -8.35
CA PHE A 208 5.86 -10.78 -9.16
C PHE A 208 6.13 -12.16 -9.75
N PHE A 209 6.72 -12.18 -10.95
CA PHE A 209 7.24 -13.35 -11.62
C PHE A 209 8.66 -13.07 -12.13
N CYS A 210 9.53 -14.11 -12.21
CA CYS A 210 10.90 -13.97 -12.71
C CYS A 210 10.94 -13.40 -14.13
N ASP A 211 9.95 -13.81 -14.95
CA ASP A 211 9.83 -13.50 -16.37
C ASP A 211 8.43 -13.88 -16.89
N ASP A 212 8.20 -13.64 -18.18
CA ASP A 212 6.96 -13.99 -18.86
C ASP A 212 6.69 -15.50 -18.93
N VAL A 213 7.73 -16.35 -18.95
CA VAL A 213 7.56 -17.80 -18.99
C VAL A 213 6.93 -18.29 -17.68
N HIS A 214 7.41 -17.77 -16.54
CA HIS A 214 6.84 -18.11 -15.23
C HIS A 214 5.42 -17.55 -15.06
N LEU A 215 5.14 -16.34 -15.56
CA LEU A 215 3.80 -15.78 -15.55
C LEU A 215 2.83 -16.66 -16.38
N GLU A 216 3.18 -17.01 -17.62
CA GLU A 216 2.31 -17.81 -18.48
C GLU A 216 2.12 -19.24 -17.94
N THR A 217 3.16 -19.83 -17.33
CA THR A 217 3.05 -21.14 -16.67
C THR A 217 2.07 -21.09 -15.51
N TRP A 218 2.13 -20.04 -14.70
CA TRP A 218 1.20 -19.84 -13.59
C TRP A 218 -0.24 -19.61 -14.11
N ARG A 219 -0.42 -18.79 -15.14
CA ARG A 219 -1.74 -18.56 -15.76
C ARG A 219 -2.34 -19.84 -16.34
N ALA A 220 -1.52 -20.66 -17.01
CA ALA A 220 -1.94 -21.93 -17.60
C ALA A 220 -2.33 -22.99 -16.55
N SER A 221 -1.95 -22.82 -15.28
CA SER A 221 -2.29 -23.76 -14.20
C SER A 221 -3.79 -23.77 -13.82
N GLY A 222 -4.61 -22.95 -14.49
CA GLY A 222 -6.09 -23.00 -14.37
C GLY A 222 -6.66 -22.36 -13.11
N SER A 223 -5.92 -21.49 -12.45
CA SER A 223 -6.47 -20.63 -11.40
C SER A 223 -7.43 -19.62 -12.04
N VAL A 224 -8.71 -19.62 -11.64
CA VAL A 224 -9.72 -18.60 -12.04
C VAL A 224 -9.20 -17.17 -11.79
N ALA A 225 -8.27 -17.01 -10.87
CA ALA A 225 -7.59 -15.77 -10.55
C ALA A 225 -6.64 -15.27 -11.67
N ALA A 226 -6.25 -16.13 -12.61
CA ALA A 226 -5.34 -15.78 -13.70
C ALA A 226 -6.06 -15.25 -14.96
N GLU A 227 -7.39 -15.30 -15.01
CA GLU A 227 -8.17 -15.02 -16.22
C GLU A 227 -8.39 -13.53 -16.48
N GLU A 228 -8.54 -12.70 -15.42
CA GLU A 228 -8.79 -11.27 -15.53
C GLU A 228 -7.65 -10.46 -14.93
N GLY A 229 -6.93 -9.75 -15.75
CA GLY A 229 -5.82 -8.89 -15.32
C GLY A 229 -4.95 -8.42 -16.46
N VAL A 230 -3.98 -7.58 -16.12
CA VAL A 230 -2.99 -7.01 -17.04
C VAL A 230 -1.59 -7.49 -16.67
N ARG A 231 -0.86 -7.95 -17.69
CA ARG A 231 0.58 -8.15 -17.57
C ARG A 231 1.28 -6.80 -17.67
N LEU A 232 2.09 -6.49 -16.66
CA LEU A 232 2.90 -5.27 -16.59
C LEU A 232 4.40 -5.61 -16.62
N SER A 233 5.18 -4.81 -17.33
CA SER A 233 6.61 -4.72 -17.04
C SER A 233 6.82 -4.17 -15.63
N LEU A 234 8.00 -4.38 -15.06
CA LEU A 234 8.28 -3.86 -13.73
C LEU A 234 8.20 -2.32 -13.66
N SER A 235 8.58 -1.63 -14.75
CA SER A 235 8.45 -0.16 -14.85
C SER A 235 6.99 0.30 -14.83
N GLU A 236 6.11 -0.38 -15.59
CA GLU A 236 4.67 -0.09 -15.61
C GLU A 236 4.03 -0.36 -14.25
N ALA A 237 4.42 -1.45 -13.58
CA ALA A 237 3.94 -1.77 -12.24
C ALA A 237 4.40 -0.72 -11.21
N LEU A 238 5.64 -0.20 -11.33
CA LEU A 238 6.12 0.92 -10.52
C LEU A 238 5.30 2.19 -10.75
N GLU A 239 4.94 2.50 -12.02
CA GLU A 239 4.06 3.63 -12.33
C GLU A 239 2.70 3.49 -11.63
N VAL A 240 2.08 2.30 -11.65
CA VAL A 240 0.80 2.04 -10.98
C VAL A 240 0.93 2.23 -9.46
N GLY A 241 1.94 1.63 -8.83
CA GLY A 241 2.20 1.80 -7.39
C GLY A 241 2.40 3.27 -7.00
N ARG A 242 3.18 4.02 -7.80
CA ARG A 242 3.39 5.46 -7.62
C ARG A 242 2.12 6.27 -7.81
N ALA A 243 1.29 5.92 -8.79
CA ALA A 243 0.03 6.61 -9.03
C ALA A 243 -0.93 6.50 -7.84
N ILE A 244 -0.95 5.35 -7.16
CA ILE A 244 -1.81 5.08 -6.02
C ILE A 244 -1.25 5.72 -4.74
N PHE A 245 0.03 5.47 -4.42
CA PHE A 245 0.61 5.80 -3.12
C PHE A 245 1.42 7.09 -3.09
N GLY A 246 1.89 7.58 -4.24
CA GLY A 246 2.61 8.86 -4.31
C GLY A 246 1.80 10.07 -3.81
N PRO A 247 0.48 10.16 -4.05
CA PRO A 247 -0.35 11.22 -3.46
C PRO A 247 -0.49 11.15 -1.93
N MET A 248 -0.24 9.98 -1.31
CA MET A 248 -0.25 9.79 0.14
C MET A 248 1.10 10.17 0.75
N ARG A 249 1.63 11.32 0.43
CA ARG A 249 2.95 11.75 0.87
C ARG A 249 3.07 11.82 2.38
N MET A 250 4.21 11.33 2.89
CA MET A 250 4.59 11.47 4.27
C MET A 250 5.40 12.76 4.45
N GLU A 251 4.88 13.71 5.21
CA GLU A 251 5.63 14.91 5.61
C GLU A 251 6.48 14.56 6.83
N TRP A 252 7.78 14.38 6.63
CA TRP A 252 8.73 14.12 7.71
C TRP A 252 9.02 15.40 8.48
N PRO A 253 9.04 15.39 9.83
CA PRO A 253 9.48 16.54 10.59
C PRO A 253 10.95 16.86 10.24
N SER A 254 11.20 18.14 9.99
CA SER A 254 12.51 18.70 9.68
C SER A 254 13.45 18.67 10.89
#